data_e033edeba492fc963bf7fde9414ebeae
#
_entry.id   e033edeba492fc963bf7fde9414ebeae
#
_cell.length_a   1.000
_cell.length_b   1.000
_cell.length_c   1.000
_cell.angle_alpha   90.00
_cell.angle_beta   90.00
_cell.angle_gamma   90.00
#
_symmetry.space_group_name_H-M   'P 1'
#
loop_
_entity.id
_entity.type
_entity.pdbx_description
1 polymer ?
#
loop_
_entity_poly.entity_id
_entity_poly.type
_entity_poly.pdbx_seq_one_letter_code
_entity_poly.pdbx_strand_id
1 'polypeptide(L)'
;MYKFSDLQYKETDYQSLAKMILHLTEKAKKVDSPSSLEEVLKIYDTEMGEVGYNYTLSYIHSSLDSSDSFWQEALQKESKGNAMLDTTPLLKAILENKYFSSLEEKYGPVLRDKLNKSISTGSKAQNERAEEGDLVSKYQREKAMVRINYKGKNLSEGEVIPLFESPIREERIQSRKAVAKAFLEKKELFGSMLERLVSLRDTIAKENGFSNYLEYMDINYSRIGYGEKEMDAFVSEVKEYVVPVLSHIFEETRKRLGLEEMTVADISLMFVDGNAKPTGGADVLKEAAKKMYKALSPEMEAFFTGMLDSHSIDVDFSPNKVSGMGFCTDLKKGMYPFVFGNLDGTSWDVTVFTHEVGHAWQSYASDQNLDLTLFREMPLDAVEIPSKTMELFSYPFAEEFFGKDGDKFRFAHFRNAVKEIVAYTSVHELNTWIYTHVGASFDEINEKWMEIQ
;
A
#
# COMPACT_ATOMS: atom_id res chain seq x y z
N MET A 1 24.84 -2.73 -16.75
CA MET A 1 23.75 -2.33 -15.82
C MET A 1 22.71 -1.62 -16.66
N TYR A 2 21.42 -1.98 -16.58
CA TYR A 2 20.34 -1.28 -17.27
C TYR A 2 20.03 0.04 -16.56
N LYS A 3 19.38 0.96 -17.25
CA LYS A 3 18.74 2.15 -16.66
C LYS A 3 17.24 2.02 -16.81
N PHE A 4 16.49 2.60 -15.87
CA PHE A 4 15.02 2.59 -15.94
C PHE A 4 14.51 3.15 -17.30
N SER A 5 15.17 4.19 -17.83
CA SER A 5 14.85 4.77 -19.15
C SER A 5 15.02 3.83 -20.33
N ASP A 6 15.78 2.73 -20.18
CA ASP A 6 16.04 1.77 -21.25
C ASP A 6 14.97 0.66 -21.31
N LEU A 7 14.09 0.61 -20.30
CA LEU A 7 13.06 -0.40 -20.19
C LEU A 7 11.99 -0.20 -21.28
N GLN A 8 11.59 -1.32 -21.88
CA GLN A 8 10.65 -1.30 -22.98
C GLN A 8 9.31 -1.86 -22.53
N TYR A 9 8.25 -1.06 -22.67
CA TYR A 9 6.88 -1.52 -22.55
C TYR A 9 6.45 -2.25 -23.82
N LYS A 10 5.78 -3.37 -23.64
CA LYS A 10 5.13 -4.10 -24.71
C LYS A 10 3.72 -4.49 -24.27
N GLU A 11 2.71 -3.96 -24.95
CA GLU A 11 1.31 -4.30 -24.65
C GLU A 11 1.12 -5.81 -24.61
N THR A 12 0.49 -6.32 -23.56
CA THR A 12 0.26 -7.75 -23.34
C THR A 12 -0.79 -8.27 -24.30
N ASP A 13 -0.47 -9.32 -25.06
CA ASP A 13 -1.45 -10.03 -25.89
C ASP A 13 -2.25 -11.02 -25.04
N TYR A 14 -3.27 -10.53 -24.35
CA TYR A 14 -4.14 -11.33 -23.49
C TYR A 14 -4.88 -12.44 -24.22
N GLN A 15 -5.13 -12.32 -25.55
CA GLN A 15 -5.76 -13.39 -26.33
C GLN A 15 -4.81 -14.57 -26.51
N SER A 16 -3.55 -14.30 -26.86
CA SER A 16 -2.53 -15.35 -26.97
C SER A 16 -2.22 -15.95 -25.60
N LEU A 17 -2.16 -15.14 -24.56
CA LEU A 17 -1.95 -15.60 -23.19
C LEU A 17 -3.08 -16.53 -22.72
N ALA A 18 -4.33 -16.20 -22.96
CA ALA A 18 -5.47 -17.07 -22.64
C ALA A 18 -5.40 -18.43 -23.36
N LYS A 19 -5.01 -18.44 -24.65
CA LYS A 19 -4.79 -19.69 -25.40
C LYS A 19 -3.66 -20.52 -24.80
N MET A 20 -2.57 -19.89 -24.39
CA MET A 20 -1.45 -20.54 -23.72
C MET A 20 -1.87 -21.15 -22.38
N ILE A 21 -2.64 -20.42 -21.54
CA ILE A 21 -3.20 -20.94 -20.28
C ILE A 21 -4.04 -22.19 -20.52
N LEU A 22 -4.90 -22.19 -21.55
CA LEU A 22 -5.67 -23.38 -21.93
C LEU A 22 -4.77 -24.55 -22.34
N HIS A 23 -3.73 -24.29 -23.12
CA HIS A 23 -2.75 -25.33 -23.52
C HIS A 23 -2.01 -25.89 -22.30
N LEU A 24 -1.53 -25.03 -21.40
CA LEU A 24 -0.87 -25.45 -20.15
C LEU A 24 -1.82 -26.25 -19.26
N THR A 25 -3.11 -25.90 -19.23
CA THR A 25 -4.13 -26.67 -18.49
C THR A 25 -4.21 -28.11 -18.98
N GLU A 26 -4.27 -28.32 -20.30
CA GLU A 26 -4.30 -29.66 -20.89
C GLU A 26 -2.96 -30.39 -20.72
N LYS A 27 -1.83 -29.69 -20.74
CA LYS A 27 -0.51 -30.24 -20.43
C LYS A 27 -0.46 -30.69 -18.97
N ALA A 28 -0.88 -29.87 -18.02
CA ALA A 28 -0.91 -30.19 -16.58
C ALA A 28 -1.68 -31.47 -16.28
N LYS A 29 -2.84 -31.68 -16.93
CA LYS A 29 -3.65 -32.91 -16.76
C LYS A 29 -2.97 -34.19 -17.26
N LYS A 30 -2.02 -34.08 -18.18
CA LYS A 30 -1.41 -35.23 -18.89
C LYS A 30 0.05 -35.48 -18.53
N VAL A 31 0.66 -34.67 -17.63
CA VAL A 31 2.05 -34.86 -17.22
C VAL A 31 2.25 -36.24 -16.58
N ASP A 32 3.42 -36.80 -16.80
CA ASP A 32 3.81 -38.14 -16.37
C ASP A 32 4.89 -38.16 -15.27
N SER A 33 5.38 -36.98 -14.87
CA SER A 33 6.42 -36.82 -13.86
C SER A 33 6.27 -35.54 -13.05
N PRO A 34 6.85 -35.49 -11.81
CA PRO A 34 6.94 -34.24 -11.03
C PRO A 34 7.65 -33.12 -11.78
N SER A 35 8.73 -33.43 -12.51
CA SER A 35 9.49 -32.44 -13.28
C SER A 35 8.69 -31.81 -14.41
N SER A 36 7.83 -32.59 -15.08
CA SER A 36 6.95 -32.08 -16.13
C SER A 36 5.85 -31.16 -15.53
N LEU A 37 5.37 -31.45 -14.32
CA LEU A 37 4.42 -30.57 -13.62
C LEU A 37 5.11 -29.26 -13.17
N GLU A 38 6.32 -29.35 -12.67
CA GLU A 38 7.13 -28.20 -12.31
C GLU A 38 7.41 -27.29 -13.51
N GLU A 39 7.70 -27.87 -14.67
CA GLU A 39 7.88 -27.10 -15.90
C GLU A 39 6.63 -26.29 -16.26
N VAL A 40 5.44 -26.87 -16.12
CA VAL A 40 4.17 -26.16 -16.34
C VAL A 40 4.02 -24.98 -15.38
N LEU A 41 4.30 -25.20 -14.08
CA LEU A 41 4.26 -24.14 -13.06
C LEU A 41 5.25 -23.02 -13.38
N LYS A 42 6.48 -23.34 -13.77
CA LYS A 42 7.52 -22.35 -14.10
C LYS A 42 7.17 -21.53 -15.36
N ILE A 43 6.61 -22.17 -16.39
CA ILE A 43 6.14 -21.43 -17.58
C ILE A 43 5.04 -20.44 -17.17
N TYR A 44 4.06 -20.90 -16.39
CA TYR A 44 2.99 -20.05 -15.89
C TYR A 44 3.55 -18.86 -15.07
N ASP A 45 4.45 -19.12 -14.13
CA ASP A 45 5.06 -18.08 -13.26
C ASP A 45 5.85 -17.06 -14.09
N THR A 46 6.58 -17.52 -15.11
CA THR A 46 7.34 -16.64 -16.01
C THR A 46 6.42 -15.71 -16.82
N GLU A 47 5.36 -16.27 -17.41
CA GLU A 47 4.43 -15.48 -18.23
C GLU A 47 3.62 -14.49 -17.39
N MET A 48 3.20 -14.88 -16.19
CA MET A 48 2.55 -13.96 -15.26
C MET A 48 3.52 -12.87 -14.76
N GLY A 49 4.81 -13.20 -14.64
CA GLY A 49 5.86 -12.21 -14.36
C GLY A 49 6.00 -11.15 -15.47
N GLU A 50 5.88 -11.55 -16.76
CA GLU A 50 5.88 -10.61 -17.89
C GLU A 50 4.63 -9.72 -17.88
N VAL A 51 3.47 -10.28 -17.57
CA VAL A 51 2.22 -9.50 -17.41
C VAL A 51 2.39 -8.48 -16.28
N GLY A 52 2.89 -8.93 -15.13
CA GLY A 52 3.17 -8.05 -13.99
C GLY A 52 4.14 -6.93 -14.36
N TYR A 53 5.20 -7.22 -15.09
CA TYR A 53 6.17 -6.22 -15.55
C TYR A 53 5.53 -5.14 -16.44
N ASN A 54 4.73 -5.53 -17.45
CA ASN A 54 4.08 -4.58 -18.35
C ASN A 54 3.07 -3.69 -17.59
N TYR A 55 2.29 -4.29 -16.69
CA TYR A 55 1.39 -3.55 -15.80
C TYR A 55 2.16 -2.55 -14.95
N THR A 56 3.21 -3.00 -14.26
CA THR A 56 4.04 -2.17 -13.36
C THR A 56 4.70 -1.03 -14.11
N LEU A 57 5.25 -1.28 -15.31
CA LEU A 57 5.89 -0.24 -16.10
C LEU A 57 4.89 0.84 -16.53
N SER A 58 3.69 0.44 -16.95
CA SER A 58 2.62 1.38 -17.28
C SER A 58 2.15 2.17 -16.06
N TYR A 59 2.07 1.53 -14.88
CA TYR A 59 1.71 2.17 -13.62
C TYR A 59 2.74 3.21 -13.18
N ILE A 60 4.05 2.88 -13.25
CA ILE A 60 5.13 3.81 -12.91
C ILE A 60 5.06 5.06 -13.81
N HIS A 61 5.04 4.85 -15.13
CA HIS A 61 5.03 5.99 -16.06
C HIS A 61 3.77 6.85 -15.95
N SER A 62 2.58 6.23 -15.74
CA SER A 62 1.35 6.98 -15.51
C SER A 62 1.36 7.77 -14.19
N SER A 63 2.17 7.33 -13.21
CA SER A 63 2.36 8.04 -11.94
C SER A 63 3.40 9.16 -12.05
N LEU A 64 4.44 8.99 -12.87
CA LEU A 64 5.47 10.00 -13.14
C LEU A 64 4.92 11.19 -13.93
N ASP A 65 3.97 10.94 -14.85
CA ASP A 65 3.22 11.99 -15.54
C ASP A 65 1.75 11.60 -15.69
N SER A 66 0.92 12.11 -14.80
CA SER A 66 -0.53 11.86 -14.78
C SER A 66 -1.28 12.49 -15.97
N SER A 67 -0.62 13.34 -16.76
CA SER A 67 -1.18 13.96 -17.96
C SER A 67 -0.85 13.20 -19.26
N ASP A 68 0.06 12.22 -19.21
CA ASP A 68 0.44 11.41 -20.37
C ASP A 68 -0.63 10.38 -20.71
N SER A 69 -1.41 10.66 -21.77
CA SER A 69 -2.53 9.82 -22.19
C SER A 69 -2.09 8.43 -22.65
N PHE A 70 -0.89 8.29 -23.25
CA PHE A 70 -0.39 6.98 -23.67
C PHE A 70 -0.24 6.01 -22.48
N TRP A 71 0.39 6.48 -21.39
CA TRP A 71 0.61 5.64 -20.24
C TRP A 71 -0.67 5.40 -19.43
N GLN A 72 -1.60 6.37 -19.41
CA GLN A 72 -2.93 6.16 -18.82
C GLN A 72 -3.73 5.08 -19.56
N GLU A 73 -3.71 5.12 -20.90
CA GLU A 73 -4.37 4.11 -21.73
C GLU A 73 -3.68 2.74 -21.61
N ALA A 74 -2.35 2.70 -21.58
CA ALA A 74 -1.58 1.46 -21.37
C ALA A 74 -1.95 0.80 -20.04
N LEU A 75 -1.94 1.56 -18.94
CA LEU A 75 -2.33 1.06 -17.61
C LEU A 75 -3.77 0.52 -17.61
N GLN A 76 -4.70 1.24 -18.23
CA GLN A 76 -6.10 0.80 -18.31
C GLN A 76 -6.24 -0.53 -19.11
N LYS A 77 -5.50 -0.68 -20.19
CA LYS A 77 -5.50 -1.91 -21.00
C LYS A 77 -4.93 -3.10 -20.23
N GLU A 78 -3.77 -2.92 -19.59
CA GLU A 78 -3.14 -3.97 -18.78
C GLU A 78 -4.03 -4.36 -17.59
N SER A 79 -4.60 -3.39 -16.87
CA SER A 79 -5.52 -3.63 -15.76
C SER A 79 -6.76 -4.42 -16.19
N LYS A 80 -7.41 -3.98 -17.28
CA LYS A 80 -8.59 -4.66 -17.81
C LYS A 80 -8.27 -6.06 -18.34
N GLY A 81 -7.17 -6.21 -19.07
CA GLY A 81 -6.76 -7.49 -19.64
C GLY A 81 -6.44 -8.51 -18.54
N ASN A 82 -5.71 -8.09 -17.50
CA ASN A 82 -5.39 -8.93 -16.34
C ASN A 82 -6.66 -9.36 -15.58
N ALA A 83 -7.60 -8.45 -15.36
CA ALA A 83 -8.88 -8.76 -14.69
C ALA A 83 -9.75 -9.76 -15.45
N MET A 84 -9.60 -9.83 -16.78
CA MET A 84 -10.36 -10.76 -17.64
C MET A 84 -9.66 -12.11 -17.84
N LEU A 85 -8.42 -12.26 -17.42
CA LEU A 85 -7.63 -13.49 -17.61
C LEU A 85 -8.04 -14.55 -16.57
N ASP A 86 -8.68 -15.63 -17.02
CA ASP A 86 -9.03 -16.76 -16.13
C ASP A 86 -7.90 -17.80 -16.08
N THR A 87 -7.15 -17.80 -14.99
CA THR A 87 -6.08 -18.78 -14.70
C THR A 87 -6.58 -19.96 -13.87
N THR A 88 -7.81 -19.91 -13.37
CA THR A 88 -8.40 -20.91 -12.45
C THR A 88 -8.33 -22.36 -12.97
N PRO A 89 -8.64 -22.65 -14.25
CA PRO A 89 -8.57 -24.03 -14.76
C PRO A 89 -7.16 -24.62 -14.69
N LEU A 90 -6.13 -23.82 -15.00
CA LEU A 90 -4.73 -24.23 -14.90
C LEU A 90 -4.31 -24.50 -13.47
N LEU A 91 -4.58 -23.56 -12.57
CA LEU A 91 -4.18 -23.66 -11.16
C LEU A 91 -4.85 -24.86 -10.48
N LYS A 92 -6.12 -25.14 -10.78
CA LYS A 92 -6.82 -26.36 -10.35
C LYS A 92 -6.16 -27.61 -10.91
N ALA A 93 -5.84 -27.64 -12.20
CA ALA A 93 -5.19 -28.79 -12.83
C ALA A 93 -3.79 -29.07 -12.21
N ILE A 94 -3.07 -28.05 -11.78
CA ILE A 94 -1.81 -28.21 -11.04
C ILE A 94 -2.06 -28.75 -9.64
N LEU A 95 -2.99 -28.17 -8.86
CA LEU A 95 -3.28 -28.58 -7.47
C LEU A 95 -3.83 -30.00 -7.35
N GLU A 96 -4.67 -30.40 -8.30
CA GLU A 96 -5.32 -31.72 -8.32
C GLU A 96 -4.44 -32.83 -8.94
N ASN A 97 -3.27 -32.43 -9.47
CA ASN A 97 -2.36 -33.39 -10.10
C ASN A 97 -1.73 -34.31 -9.04
N LYS A 98 -1.63 -35.61 -9.36
CA LYS A 98 -1.04 -36.64 -8.46
C LYS A 98 0.42 -36.37 -8.04
N TYR A 99 1.13 -35.51 -8.79
CA TYR A 99 2.51 -35.13 -8.49
C TYR A 99 2.62 -33.81 -7.72
N PHE A 100 1.51 -33.17 -7.37
CA PHE A 100 1.53 -31.89 -6.66
C PHE A 100 2.27 -31.96 -5.31
N SER A 101 2.15 -33.08 -4.58
CA SER A 101 2.88 -33.30 -3.33
C SER A 101 4.40 -33.14 -3.47
N SER A 102 4.95 -33.51 -4.63
CA SER A 102 6.39 -33.32 -4.89
C SER A 102 6.76 -31.84 -5.08
N LEU A 103 5.83 -31.03 -5.58
CA LEU A 103 6.03 -29.57 -5.63
C LEU A 103 5.94 -28.95 -4.23
N GLU A 104 5.01 -29.40 -3.40
CA GLU A 104 4.93 -28.95 -2.00
C GLU A 104 6.17 -29.35 -1.18
N GLU A 105 6.73 -30.53 -1.42
CA GLU A 105 7.98 -30.94 -0.78
C GLU A 105 9.14 -30.03 -1.17
N LYS A 106 9.19 -29.58 -2.43
CA LYS A 106 10.23 -28.71 -2.95
C LYS A 106 10.07 -27.24 -2.54
N TYR A 107 8.86 -26.70 -2.66
CA TYR A 107 8.58 -25.26 -2.52
C TYR A 107 7.94 -24.89 -1.18
N GLY A 108 7.60 -25.88 -0.36
CA GLY A 108 6.90 -25.70 0.90
C GLY A 108 5.37 -25.63 0.76
N PRO A 109 4.63 -25.78 1.87
CA PRO A 109 3.16 -25.78 1.89
C PRO A 109 2.55 -24.46 1.43
N VAL A 110 3.28 -23.36 1.54
CA VAL A 110 2.86 -22.02 1.08
C VAL A 110 2.51 -21.98 -0.41
N LEU A 111 3.05 -22.90 -1.22
CA LEU A 111 2.67 -23.02 -2.64
C LEU A 111 1.17 -23.30 -2.79
N ARG A 112 0.62 -24.23 -2.02
CA ARG A 112 -0.81 -24.55 -2.03
C ARG A 112 -1.67 -23.33 -1.68
N ASP A 113 -1.27 -22.61 -0.65
CA ASP A 113 -2.02 -21.44 -0.18
C ASP A 113 -2.01 -20.31 -1.24
N LYS A 114 -0.88 -20.08 -1.89
CA LYS A 114 -0.77 -19.09 -2.99
C LYS A 114 -1.65 -19.47 -4.19
N LEU A 115 -1.64 -20.74 -4.61
CA LEU A 115 -2.49 -21.20 -5.73
C LEU A 115 -3.97 -21.14 -5.34
N ASN A 116 -4.34 -21.55 -4.13
CA ASN A 116 -5.71 -21.46 -3.62
C ASN A 116 -6.20 -20.03 -3.54
N LYS A 117 -5.37 -19.08 -3.08
CA LYS A 117 -5.68 -17.65 -3.09
C LYS A 117 -6.06 -17.21 -4.50
N SER A 118 -5.21 -17.45 -5.49
CA SER A 118 -5.45 -17.04 -6.88
C SER A 118 -6.74 -17.64 -7.46
N ILE A 119 -7.09 -18.90 -7.09
CA ILE A 119 -8.34 -19.55 -7.49
C ILE A 119 -9.54 -18.89 -6.80
N SER A 120 -9.45 -18.64 -5.50
CA SER A 120 -10.57 -18.17 -4.69
C SER A 120 -10.92 -16.71 -4.97
N THR A 121 -9.94 -15.91 -5.38
CA THR A 121 -10.12 -14.47 -5.61
C THR A 121 -10.32 -14.11 -7.09
N GLY A 122 -10.13 -15.05 -8.03
CA GLY A 122 -9.93 -14.71 -9.45
C GLY A 122 -11.15 -14.77 -10.36
N SER A 123 -12.13 -15.65 -10.15
CA SER A 123 -12.97 -16.08 -11.28
C SER A 123 -14.47 -15.78 -11.20
N LYS A 124 -15.00 -15.34 -10.06
CA LYS A 124 -16.45 -15.11 -9.91
C LYS A 124 -16.74 -13.63 -9.60
N ALA A 125 -18.01 -13.25 -9.76
CA ALA A 125 -18.49 -11.89 -9.50
C ALA A 125 -17.78 -10.81 -10.35
N GLN A 126 -17.52 -11.08 -11.63
CA GLN A 126 -16.79 -10.15 -12.50
C GLN A 126 -17.52 -8.82 -12.71
N ASN A 127 -18.85 -8.83 -12.80
CA ASN A 127 -19.64 -7.61 -12.94
C ASN A 127 -19.58 -6.76 -11.68
N GLU A 128 -19.69 -7.38 -10.51
CA GLU A 128 -19.63 -6.74 -9.19
C GLU A 128 -18.24 -6.16 -8.95
N ARG A 129 -17.18 -6.85 -9.34
CA ARG A 129 -15.79 -6.34 -9.28
C ARG A 129 -15.56 -5.16 -10.22
N ALA A 130 -16.12 -5.20 -11.43
CA ALA A 130 -16.06 -4.07 -12.35
C ALA A 130 -16.77 -2.85 -11.77
N GLU A 131 -17.97 -3.04 -11.21
CA GLU A 131 -18.71 -1.97 -10.53
C GLU A 131 -17.96 -1.45 -9.29
N GLU A 132 -17.36 -2.33 -8.48
CA GLU A 132 -16.50 -1.95 -7.35
C GLU A 132 -15.35 -1.05 -7.82
N GLY A 133 -14.64 -1.44 -8.87
CA GLY A 133 -13.55 -0.65 -9.44
C GLY A 133 -13.98 0.73 -9.94
N ASP A 134 -15.13 0.79 -10.64
CA ASP A 134 -15.72 2.04 -11.11
C ASP A 134 -16.13 2.94 -9.95
N LEU A 135 -16.71 2.36 -8.90
CA LEU A 135 -17.15 3.10 -7.71
C LEU A 135 -15.97 3.65 -6.90
N VAL A 136 -14.89 2.86 -6.73
CA VAL A 136 -13.65 3.31 -6.09
C VAL A 136 -13.01 4.44 -6.89
N SER A 137 -12.92 4.29 -8.22
CA SER A 137 -12.41 5.33 -9.11
C SER A 137 -13.24 6.61 -9.04
N LYS A 138 -14.58 6.48 -8.98
CA LYS A 138 -15.47 7.62 -8.79
C LYS A 138 -15.25 8.30 -7.45
N TYR A 139 -15.13 7.54 -6.36
CA TYR A 139 -14.81 8.09 -5.03
C TYR A 139 -13.51 8.90 -5.04
N GLN A 140 -12.45 8.36 -5.63
CA GLN A 140 -11.17 9.07 -5.71
C GLN A 140 -11.28 10.38 -6.48
N ARG A 141 -11.97 10.39 -7.62
CA ARG A 141 -12.21 11.63 -8.40
C ARG A 141 -13.03 12.65 -7.61
N GLU A 142 -14.14 12.23 -6.99
CA GLU A 142 -15.00 13.13 -6.21
C GLU A 142 -14.24 13.69 -5.00
N LYS A 143 -13.42 12.87 -4.32
CA LYS A 143 -12.55 13.31 -3.22
C LYS A 143 -11.53 14.36 -3.71
N ALA A 144 -10.85 14.12 -4.81
CA ALA A 144 -9.86 15.04 -5.39
C ALA A 144 -10.47 16.37 -5.84
N MET A 145 -11.77 16.37 -6.20
CA MET A 145 -12.50 17.57 -6.59
C MET A 145 -13.05 18.37 -5.40
N VAL A 146 -12.98 17.87 -4.16
CA VAL A 146 -13.38 18.65 -2.97
C VAL A 146 -12.54 19.91 -2.91
N ARG A 147 -13.23 21.05 -2.76
CA ARG A 147 -12.58 22.36 -2.58
C ARG A 147 -12.93 22.91 -1.22
N ILE A 148 -11.90 23.34 -0.51
CA ILE A 148 -11.99 23.81 0.87
C ILE A 148 -11.95 25.33 0.85
N ASN A 149 -13.04 25.98 1.23
CA ASN A 149 -13.06 27.42 1.35
C ASN A 149 -12.38 27.84 2.66
N TYR A 150 -11.18 28.38 2.53
CA TYR A 150 -10.42 28.89 3.66
C TYR A 150 -10.02 30.35 3.42
N LYS A 151 -10.47 31.26 4.28
CA LYS A 151 -10.24 32.72 4.18
C LYS A 151 -10.55 33.29 2.79
N GLY A 152 -11.65 32.82 2.18
CA GLY A 152 -12.11 33.28 0.85
C GLY A 152 -11.38 32.70 -0.35
N LYS A 153 -10.46 31.75 -0.13
CA LYS A 153 -9.77 30.99 -1.18
C LYS A 153 -10.32 29.58 -1.25
N ASN A 154 -10.47 29.05 -2.46
CA ASN A 154 -10.82 27.66 -2.69
C ASN A 154 -9.54 26.82 -2.86
N LEU A 155 -9.20 26.06 -1.84
CA LEU A 155 -7.97 25.27 -1.76
C LEU A 155 -8.28 23.78 -1.98
N SER A 156 -7.33 23.04 -2.49
CA SER A 156 -7.31 21.57 -2.44
C SER A 156 -6.98 21.08 -1.03
N GLU A 157 -7.20 19.79 -0.76
CA GLU A 157 -6.81 19.17 0.52
C GLU A 157 -5.31 19.31 0.78
N GLY A 158 -4.47 19.06 -0.24
CA GLY A 158 -3.01 19.18 -0.12
C GLY A 158 -2.53 20.60 0.22
N GLU A 159 -3.22 21.64 -0.27
CA GLU A 159 -2.88 23.04 0.05
C GLU A 159 -3.28 23.43 1.48
N VAL A 160 -4.24 22.73 2.10
CA VAL A 160 -4.70 23.04 3.46
C VAL A 160 -3.93 22.25 4.53
N ILE A 161 -3.47 21.04 4.23
CA ILE A 161 -2.75 20.16 5.18
C ILE A 161 -1.57 20.87 5.88
N PRO A 162 -0.72 21.64 5.21
CA PRO A 162 0.37 22.38 5.87
C PRO A 162 -0.10 23.36 6.96
N LEU A 163 -1.35 23.87 6.87
CA LEU A 163 -1.93 24.76 7.89
C LEU A 163 -2.22 24.03 9.21
N PHE A 164 -2.31 22.70 9.19
CA PHE A 164 -2.48 21.89 10.41
C PHE A 164 -1.24 21.92 11.33
N GLU A 165 -0.09 22.29 10.77
CA GLU A 165 1.17 22.47 11.52
C GLU A 165 1.49 23.95 11.81
N SER A 166 0.57 24.87 11.51
CA SER A 166 0.78 26.29 11.79
C SER A 166 1.09 26.53 13.27
N PRO A 167 2.09 27.35 13.62
CA PRO A 167 2.32 27.75 15.00
C PRO A 167 1.16 28.56 15.59
N ILE A 168 0.32 29.16 14.73
CA ILE A 168 -0.87 29.92 15.13
C ILE A 168 -2.04 28.97 15.33
N ARG A 169 -2.43 28.72 16.59
CA ARG A 169 -3.50 27.77 16.94
C ARG A 169 -4.81 28.03 16.23
N GLU A 170 -5.20 29.30 16.08
CA GLU A 170 -6.42 29.66 15.40
C GLU A 170 -6.41 29.23 13.92
N GLU A 171 -5.28 29.29 13.24
CA GLU A 171 -5.16 28.80 11.87
C GLU A 171 -5.37 27.28 11.80
N ARG A 172 -4.81 26.52 12.74
CA ARG A 172 -5.02 25.06 12.81
C ARG A 172 -6.50 24.74 13.02
N ILE A 173 -7.17 25.44 13.95
CA ILE A 173 -8.59 25.24 14.23
C ILE A 173 -9.45 25.58 13.00
N GLN A 174 -9.22 26.74 12.40
CA GLN A 174 -10.06 27.21 11.28
C GLN A 174 -9.83 26.37 10.00
N SER A 175 -8.59 25.95 9.73
CA SER A 175 -8.32 25.09 8.58
C SER A 175 -8.98 23.71 8.71
N ARG A 176 -8.95 23.08 9.89
CA ARG A 176 -9.64 21.81 10.14
C ARG A 176 -11.17 21.93 10.07
N LYS A 177 -11.72 23.02 10.60
CA LYS A 177 -13.17 23.29 10.47
C LYS A 177 -13.57 23.48 9.00
N ALA A 178 -12.74 24.16 8.21
CA ALA A 178 -12.99 24.34 6.78
C ALA A 178 -12.99 22.99 6.02
N VAL A 179 -12.02 22.11 6.32
CA VAL A 179 -11.97 20.75 5.77
C VAL A 179 -13.20 19.96 6.16
N ALA A 180 -13.53 19.90 7.46
CA ALA A 180 -14.69 19.16 7.95
C ALA A 180 -15.98 19.65 7.26
N LYS A 181 -16.18 20.96 7.12
CA LYS A 181 -17.33 21.52 6.43
C LYS A 181 -17.40 21.07 4.97
N ALA A 182 -16.30 21.12 4.22
CA ALA A 182 -16.27 20.75 2.81
C ALA A 182 -16.62 19.25 2.61
N PHE A 183 -16.14 18.38 3.48
CA PHE A 183 -16.48 16.95 3.42
C PHE A 183 -17.93 16.67 3.88
N LEU A 184 -18.45 17.39 4.89
CA LEU A 184 -19.83 17.27 5.30
C LEU A 184 -20.82 17.64 4.18
N GLU A 185 -20.49 18.58 3.31
CA GLU A 185 -21.28 18.93 2.13
C GLU A 185 -21.37 17.77 1.11
N LYS A 186 -20.45 16.79 1.19
CA LYS A 186 -20.43 15.57 0.36
C LYS A 186 -20.93 14.31 1.11
N LYS A 187 -21.45 14.46 2.32
CA LYS A 187 -21.84 13.33 3.20
C LYS A 187 -22.71 12.32 2.48
N GLU A 188 -23.80 12.77 1.86
CA GLU A 188 -24.76 11.89 1.17
C GLU A 188 -24.10 11.12 0.01
N LEU A 189 -23.25 11.80 -0.76
CA LEU A 189 -22.56 11.19 -1.88
C LEU A 189 -21.58 10.09 -1.41
N PHE A 190 -20.70 10.41 -0.45
CA PHE A 190 -19.72 9.45 0.04
C PHE A 190 -20.36 8.34 0.88
N GLY A 191 -21.40 8.65 1.64
CA GLY A 191 -22.17 7.68 2.41
C GLY A 191 -22.82 6.62 1.49
N SER A 192 -23.52 7.06 0.45
CA SER A 192 -24.14 6.14 -0.51
C SER A 192 -23.11 5.29 -1.28
N MET A 193 -21.93 5.84 -1.55
CA MET A 193 -20.83 5.06 -2.15
C MET A 193 -20.32 3.97 -1.20
N LEU A 194 -20.15 4.28 0.09
CA LEU A 194 -19.73 3.31 1.09
C LEU A 194 -20.75 2.18 1.25
N GLU A 195 -22.03 2.51 1.41
CA GLU A 195 -23.11 1.53 1.51
C GLU A 195 -23.14 0.60 0.28
N ARG A 196 -23.00 1.16 -0.93
CA ARG A 196 -22.94 0.36 -2.15
C ARG A 196 -21.71 -0.51 -2.22
N LEU A 197 -20.53 -0.01 -1.84
CA LEU A 197 -19.28 -0.79 -1.75
C LEU A 197 -19.41 -1.98 -0.81
N VAL A 198 -19.98 -1.78 0.37
CA VAL A 198 -20.19 -2.86 1.35
C VAL A 198 -21.09 -3.94 0.76
N SER A 199 -22.20 -3.55 0.12
CA SER A 199 -23.10 -4.50 -0.54
C SER A 199 -22.44 -5.28 -1.68
N LEU A 200 -21.65 -4.61 -2.54
CA LEU A 200 -20.91 -5.26 -3.63
C LEU A 200 -19.90 -6.28 -3.10
N ARG A 201 -19.15 -5.90 -2.10
CA ARG A 201 -18.12 -6.74 -1.48
C ARG A 201 -18.70 -7.96 -0.79
N ASP A 202 -19.83 -7.81 -0.12
CA ASP A 202 -20.56 -8.95 0.45
C ASP A 202 -21.04 -9.91 -0.66
N THR A 203 -21.56 -9.38 -1.77
CA THR A 203 -21.93 -10.20 -2.94
C THR A 203 -20.74 -10.91 -3.54
N ILE A 204 -19.62 -10.21 -3.74
CA ILE A 204 -18.36 -10.79 -4.25
C ILE A 204 -17.90 -11.96 -3.36
N ALA A 205 -17.92 -11.78 -2.05
CA ALA A 205 -17.53 -12.84 -1.11
C ALA A 205 -18.45 -14.07 -1.24
N LYS A 206 -19.76 -13.86 -1.21
CA LYS A 206 -20.76 -14.94 -1.29
C LYS A 206 -20.71 -15.70 -2.61
N GLU A 207 -20.54 -15.01 -3.74
CA GLU A 207 -20.40 -15.68 -5.04
C GLU A 207 -19.13 -16.52 -5.14
N ASN A 208 -18.06 -16.11 -4.44
CA ASN A 208 -16.83 -16.89 -4.34
C ASN A 208 -16.90 -18.01 -3.29
N GLY A 209 -18.03 -18.17 -2.58
CA GLY A 209 -18.29 -19.28 -1.67
C GLY A 209 -17.92 -19.02 -0.21
N PHE A 210 -17.70 -17.75 0.15
CA PHE A 210 -17.42 -17.33 1.53
C PHE A 210 -18.71 -16.93 2.25
N SER A 211 -18.73 -17.04 3.56
CA SER A 211 -19.89 -16.65 4.37
C SER A 211 -20.07 -15.13 4.44
N ASN A 212 -18.97 -14.38 4.43
CA ASN A 212 -18.92 -12.94 4.49
C ASN A 212 -17.62 -12.39 3.84
N TYR A 213 -17.52 -11.07 3.76
CA TYR A 213 -16.36 -10.41 3.15
C TYR A 213 -15.08 -10.50 4.02
N LEU A 214 -15.18 -10.68 5.33
CA LEU A 214 -13.99 -10.83 6.20
C LEU A 214 -13.25 -12.13 5.91
N GLU A 215 -13.96 -13.26 5.83
CA GLU A 215 -13.38 -14.55 5.44
C GLU A 215 -12.72 -14.49 4.04
N TYR A 216 -13.38 -13.81 3.08
CA TYR A 216 -12.81 -13.57 1.76
C TYR A 216 -11.51 -12.76 1.84
N MET A 217 -11.48 -11.72 2.69
CA MET A 217 -10.30 -10.86 2.84
C MET A 217 -9.16 -11.55 3.58
N ASP A 218 -9.41 -12.48 4.49
CA ASP A 218 -8.36 -13.27 5.13
C ASP A 218 -7.54 -14.04 4.09
N ILE A 219 -8.23 -14.66 3.12
CA ILE A 219 -7.56 -15.32 1.99
C ILE A 219 -6.85 -14.30 1.10
N ASN A 220 -7.50 -13.18 0.78
CA ASN A 220 -6.95 -12.14 -0.08
C ASN A 220 -5.70 -11.47 0.52
N TYR A 221 -5.67 -11.30 1.85
CA TYR A 221 -4.52 -10.79 2.59
C TYR A 221 -3.43 -11.84 2.86
N SER A 222 -3.66 -13.09 2.42
CA SER A 222 -2.76 -14.23 2.68
C SER A 222 -2.54 -14.48 4.18
N ARG A 223 -3.58 -14.33 5.00
CA ARG A 223 -3.54 -14.67 6.42
C ARG A 223 -3.53 -16.20 6.58
N ILE A 224 -2.40 -16.73 7.03
CA ILE A 224 -2.17 -18.18 7.15
C ILE A 224 -1.88 -18.49 8.63
N GLY A 225 -2.74 -19.32 9.23
CA GLY A 225 -2.55 -19.77 10.62
C GLY A 225 -3.03 -18.80 11.70
N TYR A 226 -3.67 -17.71 11.33
CA TYR A 226 -4.35 -16.77 12.23
C TYR A 226 -5.56 -16.15 11.53
N GLY A 227 -6.51 -15.65 12.31
CA GLY A 227 -7.76 -15.08 11.79
C GLY A 227 -8.42 -14.14 12.80
N GLU A 228 -9.75 -14.06 12.76
CA GLU A 228 -10.55 -13.10 13.55
C GLU A 228 -10.22 -13.17 15.07
N LYS A 229 -10.09 -14.37 15.64
CA LYS A 229 -9.78 -14.52 17.07
C LYS A 229 -8.46 -13.89 17.49
N GLU A 230 -7.42 -14.08 16.70
CA GLU A 230 -6.10 -13.49 16.95
C GLU A 230 -6.12 -11.98 16.72
N MET A 231 -6.90 -11.52 15.74
CA MET A 231 -7.09 -10.08 15.50
C MET A 231 -7.87 -9.41 16.64
N ASP A 232 -8.90 -10.03 17.18
CA ASP A 232 -9.65 -9.53 18.35
C ASP A 232 -8.76 -9.45 19.59
N ALA A 233 -7.90 -10.45 19.81
CA ALA A 233 -6.91 -10.41 20.88
C ALA A 233 -5.93 -9.24 20.69
N PHE A 234 -5.42 -9.03 19.49
CA PHE A 234 -4.55 -7.89 19.17
C PHE A 234 -5.26 -6.54 19.42
N VAL A 235 -6.51 -6.37 18.99
CA VAL A 235 -7.31 -5.16 19.26
C VAL A 235 -7.42 -4.91 20.76
N SER A 236 -7.68 -5.96 21.54
CA SER A 236 -7.82 -5.87 23.00
C SER A 236 -6.51 -5.44 23.66
N GLU A 237 -5.37 -6.00 23.24
CA GLU A 237 -4.04 -5.64 23.75
C GLU A 237 -3.66 -4.20 23.37
N VAL A 238 -3.97 -3.74 22.15
CA VAL A 238 -3.75 -2.34 21.76
C VAL A 238 -4.54 -1.39 22.65
N LYS A 239 -5.81 -1.70 22.94
CA LYS A 239 -6.64 -0.88 23.84
C LYS A 239 -6.06 -0.85 25.25
N GLU A 240 -5.59 -1.97 25.78
CA GLU A 240 -5.08 -2.08 27.15
C GLU A 240 -3.69 -1.45 27.30
N TYR A 241 -2.79 -1.66 26.35
CA TYR A 241 -1.38 -1.31 26.53
C TYR A 241 -0.91 -0.11 25.68
N VAL A 242 -1.44 0.07 24.45
CA VAL A 242 -0.92 1.09 23.53
C VAL A 242 -1.69 2.42 23.66
N VAL A 243 -3.01 2.38 23.85
CA VAL A 243 -3.82 3.61 24.01
C VAL A 243 -3.36 4.44 25.19
N PRO A 244 -3.04 3.88 26.40
CA PRO A 244 -2.49 4.66 27.49
C PRO A 244 -1.15 5.32 27.16
N VAL A 245 -0.29 4.65 26.39
CA VAL A 245 0.98 5.22 25.94
C VAL A 245 0.74 6.42 25.02
N LEU A 246 -0.16 6.30 24.05
CA LEU A 246 -0.53 7.40 23.16
C LEU A 246 -1.10 8.59 23.94
N SER A 247 -1.98 8.32 24.91
CA SER A 247 -2.57 9.35 25.80
C SER A 247 -1.48 10.08 26.58
N HIS A 248 -0.49 9.35 27.10
CA HIS A 248 0.66 9.96 27.78
C HIS A 248 1.49 10.84 26.84
N ILE A 249 1.76 10.37 25.62
CA ILE A 249 2.50 11.15 24.61
C ILE A 249 1.75 12.43 24.22
N PHE A 250 0.43 12.39 24.10
CA PHE A 250 -0.38 13.58 23.86
C PHE A 250 -0.35 14.55 25.03
N GLU A 251 -0.41 14.05 26.26
CA GLU A 251 -0.31 14.91 27.46
C GLU A 251 1.06 15.60 27.54
N GLU A 252 2.15 14.91 27.24
CA GLU A 252 3.49 15.53 27.18
C GLU A 252 3.59 16.55 26.02
N THR A 253 2.94 16.27 24.89
CA THR A 253 2.86 17.23 23.77
C THR A 253 2.04 18.46 24.17
N ARG A 254 0.90 18.27 24.86
CA ARG A 254 0.07 19.37 25.39
C ARG A 254 0.88 20.31 26.28
N LYS A 255 1.64 19.74 27.24
CA LYS A 255 2.52 20.51 28.15
C LYS A 255 3.60 21.27 27.36
N ARG A 256 4.26 20.61 26.41
CA ARG A 256 5.30 21.21 25.55
C ARG A 256 4.75 22.40 24.77
N LEU A 257 3.54 22.30 24.24
CA LEU A 257 2.87 23.37 23.50
C LEU A 257 2.25 24.46 24.41
N GLY A 258 2.28 24.28 25.74
CA GLY A 258 1.71 25.22 26.69
C GLY A 258 0.18 25.37 26.60
N LEU A 259 -0.51 24.29 26.21
CA LEU A 259 -1.96 24.30 26.01
C LEU A 259 -2.67 23.89 27.31
N GLU A 260 -3.77 24.56 27.64
CA GLU A 260 -4.67 24.12 28.72
C GLU A 260 -5.36 22.81 28.35
N GLU A 261 -5.84 22.69 27.12
CA GLU A 261 -6.50 21.53 26.57
C GLU A 261 -5.98 21.28 25.14
N MET A 262 -5.69 20.02 24.82
CA MET A 262 -5.31 19.58 23.48
C MET A 262 -6.54 19.06 22.74
N THR A 263 -6.74 19.57 21.52
CA THR A 263 -7.84 19.17 20.65
C THR A 263 -7.32 18.50 19.37
N VAL A 264 -8.20 17.95 18.57
CA VAL A 264 -7.85 17.39 17.24
C VAL A 264 -7.10 18.40 16.37
N ALA A 265 -7.32 19.69 16.57
CA ALA A 265 -6.61 20.73 15.84
C ALA A 265 -5.11 20.85 16.22
N ASP A 266 -4.73 20.33 17.38
CA ASP A 266 -3.37 20.47 17.91
C ASP A 266 -2.50 19.23 17.62
N ILE A 267 -3.09 18.14 17.12
CA ILE A 267 -2.41 16.85 16.94
C ILE A 267 -1.22 16.92 15.96
N SER A 268 -1.29 17.75 14.92
CA SER A 268 -0.23 17.80 13.91
C SER A 268 1.00 18.60 14.33
N LEU A 269 0.87 19.55 15.25
CA LEU A 269 2.00 20.34 15.78
C LEU A 269 2.56 19.68 17.03
N MET A 270 3.88 19.47 17.08
CA MET A 270 4.54 18.78 18.20
C MET A 270 5.51 19.70 18.98
N PHE A 271 6.00 20.75 18.35
CA PHE A 271 7.01 21.66 18.90
C PHE A 271 6.60 23.10 18.68
N VAL A 272 6.79 23.95 19.70
CA VAL A 272 6.40 25.38 19.66
C VAL A 272 7.07 26.14 18.50
N ASP A 273 8.33 25.80 18.23
CA ASP A 273 9.13 26.38 17.15
C ASP A 273 8.98 25.65 15.79
N GLY A 274 7.99 24.75 15.69
CA GLY A 274 7.68 23.97 14.50
C GLY A 274 8.27 22.56 14.51
N ASN A 275 7.66 21.69 13.70
CA ASN A 275 8.14 20.32 13.50
C ASN A 275 9.47 20.29 12.74
N ALA A 276 10.19 19.15 12.79
CA ALA A 276 11.40 18.95 12.01
C ALA A 276 11.13 19.11 10.50
N LYS A 277 12.09 19.70 9.78
CA LYS A 277 12.07 19.79 8.31
C LYS A 277 13.40 19.26 7.76
N PRO A 278 13.38 18.54 6.64
CA PRO A 278 14.60 18.12 5.99
C PRO A 278 15.51 19.30 5.65
N THR A 279 16.82 19.05 5.64
CA THR A 279 17.82 20.09 5.34
C THR A 279 17.89 20.48 3.86
N GLY A 280 17.24 19.70 2.99
CA GLY A 280 17.19 19.96 1.55
C GLY A 280 16.19 19.08 0.83
N GLY A 281 16.14 19.21 -0.51
CA GLY A 281 15.27 18.42 -1.39
C GLY A 281 15.82 17.00 -1.67
N ALA A 282 15.25 16.34 -2.67
CA ALA A 282 15.48 14.95 -3.01
C ALA A 282 16.96 14.55 -3.13
N ASP A 283 17.80 15.37 -3.76
CA ASP A 283 19.24 15.07 -3.89
C ASP A 283 19.96 15.02 -2.54
N VAL A 284 19.63 15.95 -1.63
CA VAL A 284 20.21 15.99 -0.28
C VAL A 284 19.76 14.75 0.51
N LEU A 285 18.49 14.34 0.37
CA LEU A 285 17.96 13.14 1.01
C LEU A 285 18.62 11.86 0.45
N LYS A 286 18.82 11.77 -0.87
CA LYS A 286 19.54 10.64 -1.51
C LYS A 286 20.98 10.53 -0.99
N GLU A 287 21.70 11.65 -0.84
CA GLU A 287 23.07 11.63 -0.29
C GLU A 287 23.11 11.28 1.20
N ALA A 288 22.18 11.75 2.02
CA ALA A 288 22.05 11.36 3.41
C ALA A 288 21.74 9.87 3.55
N ALA A 289 20.81 9.36 2.75
CA ALA A 289 20.48 7.94 2.69
C ALA A 289 21.67 7.07 2.24
N LYS A 290 22.47 7.52 1.28
CA LYS A 290 23.67 6.81 0.84
C LYS A 290 24.67 6.62 2.00
N LYS A 291 24.86 7.63 2.83
CA LYS A 291 25.70 7.52 4.04
C LYS A 291 25.09 6.52 5.03
N MET A 292 23.79 6.56 5.23
CA MET A 292 23.05 5.66 6.11
C MET A 292 23.21 4.19 5.64
N TYR A 293 22.88 3.88 4.39
CA TYR A 293 22.94 2.52 3.87
C TYR A 293 24.35 1.95 3.83
N LYS A 294 25.35 2.78 3.53
CA LYS A 294 26.77 2.42 3.64
C LYS A 294 27.17 2.04 5.08
N ALA A 295 26.65 2.75 6.07
CA ALA A 295 26.96 2.48 7.48
C ALA A 295 26.21 1.25 8.02
N LEU A 296 25.06 0.87 7.42
CA LEU A 296 24.29 -0.31 7.82
C LEU A 296 24.97 -1.60 7.42
N SER A 297 25.33 -1.78 6.16
CA SER A 297 26.12 -2.94 5.69
C SER A 297 26.66 -2.74 4.27
N PRO A 298 27.68 -3.53 3.86
CA PRO A 298 28.17 -3.52 2.47
C PRO A 298 27.09 -3.92 1.46
N GLU A 299 26.20 -4.84 1.83
CA GLU A 299 25.09 -5.29 0.97
C GLU A 299 24.10 -4.16 0.74
N MET A 300 23.75 -3.40 1.80
CA MET A 300 22.87 -2.25 1.70
C MET A 300 23.50 -1.10 0.90
N GLU A 301 24.82 -0.86 1.06
CA GLU A 301 25.54 0.12 0.24
C GLU A 301 25.46 -0.27 -1.25
N ALA A 302 25.76 -1.53 -1.57
CA ALA A 302 25.73 -2.03 -2.95
C ALA A 302 24.33 -1.96 -3.56
N PHE A 303 23.32 -2.39 -2.82
CA PHE A 303 21.91 -2.33 -3.23
C PHE A 303 21.48 -0.90 -3.54
N PHE A 304 21.64 0.02 -2.58
CA PHE A 304 21.18 1.40 -2.75
C PHE A 304 21.93 2.13 -3.86
N THR A 305 23.26 1.89 -3.97
CA THR A 305 24.06 2.42 -5.08
C THR A 305 23.56 1.88 -6.42
N GLY A 306 23.23 0.59 -6.50
CA GLY A 306 22.66 -0.01 -7.72
C GLY A 306 21.32 0.57 -8.11
N MET A 307 20.44 0.88 -7.15
CA MET A 307 19.17 1.57 -7.40
C MET A 307 19.39 2.99 -7.95
N LEU A 308 20.35 3.75 -7.41
CA LEU A 308 20.70 5.07 -7.91
C LEU A 308 21.27 4.99 -9.33
N ASP A 309 22.22 4.10 -9.58
CA ASP A 309 22.88 3.93 -10.88
C ASP A 309 21.93 3.44 -11.97
N SER A 310 20.93 2.63 -11.61
CA SER A 310 19.87 2.16 -12.51
C SER A 310 18.74 3.17 -12.69
N HIS A 311 18.78 4.32 -12.01
CA HIS A 311 17.71 5.31 -11.97
C HIS A 311 16.34 4.72 -11.54
N SER A 312 16.38 3.77 -10.60
CA SER A 312 15.17 3.12 -10.05
C SER A 312 14.57 3.87 -8.84
N ILE A 313 15.05 5.10 -8.57
CA ILE A 313 14.54 5.99 -7.53
C ILE A 313 14.18 7.33 -8.17
N ASP A 314 12.89 7.63 -8.20
CA ASP A 314 12.39 8.94 -8.65
C ASP A 314 11.48 9.56 -7.59
N VAL A 315 12.06 10.41 -6.75
CA VAL A 315 11.38 11.07 -5.61
C VAL A 315 11.40 12.59 -5.72
N ASP A 316 11.86 13.12 -6.85
CA ASP A 316 11.92 14.55 -7.09
C ASP A 316 10.51 15.14 -7.25
N PHE A 317 10.31 16.36 -6.74
CA PHE A 317 9.01 17.04 -6.87
C PHE A 317 8.69 17.36 -8.33
N SER A 318 7.47 17.03 -8.74
CA SER A 318 6.89 17.47 -10.02
C SER A 318 5.39 17.68 -9.89
N PRO A 319 4.84 18.77 -10.44
CA PRO A 319 3.40 19.01 -10.45
C PRO A 319 2.63 18.05 -11.36
N ASN A 320 3.32 17.35 -12.28
CA ASN A 320 2.73 16.36 -13.17
C ASN A 320 2.62 14.97 -12.53
N LYS A 321 3.45 14.71 -11.52
CA LYS A 321 3.40 13.46 -10.76
C LYS A 321 2.11 13.34 -9.94
N VAL A 322 1.71 12.12 -9.70
CA VAL A 322 0.66 11.84 -8.71
C VAL A 322 1.12 12.38 -7.34
N SER A 323 0.23 13.11 -6.66
CA SER A 323 0.54 13.76 -5.38
C SER A 323 0.04 12.95 -4.18
N GLY A 324 0.69 13.17 -3.03
CA GLY A 324 0.25 12.64 -1.73
C GLY A 324 0.49 11.15 -1.52
N MET A 325 1.37 10.53 -2.33
CA MET A 325 1.76 9.13 -2.16
C MET A 325 3.22 8.88 -2.52
N GLY A 326 3.81 7.88 -1.85
CA GLY A 326 4.98 7.15 -2.30
C GLY A 326 4.59 5.69 -2.56
N PHE A 327 5.37 4.99 -3.35
CA PHE A 327 5.26 3.55 -3.49
C PHE A 327 6.57 2.92 -3.95
N CYS A 328 6.74 1.65 -3.57
CA CYS A 328 7.72 0.76 -4.18
C CYS A 328 6.99 -0.30 -5.00
N THR A 329 7.53 -0.65 -6.14
CA THR A 329 6.98 -1.73 -6.96
C THR A 329 8.06 -2.55 -7.65
N ASP A 330 7.77 -3.85 -7.80
CA ASP A 330 8.68 -4.78 -8.46
C ASP A 330 8.67 -4.59 -9.97
N LEU A 331 9.85 -4.66 -10.53
CA LEU A 331 10.05 -4.85 -11.96
C LEU A 331 10.26 -6.34 -12.27
N LYS A 332 10.89 -6.63 -13.38
CA LYS A 332 11.21 -7.98 -13.81
C LYS A 332 12.28 -8.62 -12.92
N LYS A 333 12.29 -9.95 -12.83
CA LYS A 333 13.31 -10.71 -12.11
C LYS A 333 14.72 -10.29 -12.54
N GLY A 334 15.59 -10.04 -11.56
CA GLY A 334 16.96 -9.56 -11.77
C GLY A 334 17.09 -8.04 -11.97
N MET A 335 15.98 -7.28 -11.86
CA MET A 335 15.99 -5.83 -11.87
C MET A 335 15.85 -5.28 -10.44
N TYR A 336 16.33 -4.03 -10.23
CA TYR A 336 16.03 -3.32 -8.99
C TYR A 336 14.56 -2.91 -8.99
N PRO A 337 13.86 -2.99 -7.83
CA PRO A 337 12.53 -2.42 -7.66
C PRO A 337 12.55 -0.92 -7.95
N PHE A 338 11.41 -0.35 -8.27
CA PHE A 338 11.27 1.09 -8.50
C PHE A 338 10.63 1.77 -7.30
N VAL A 339 11.29 2.82 -6.80
CA VAL A 339 10.80 3.68 -5.73
C VAL A 339 10.32 5.00 -6.32
N PHE A 340 9.04 5.27 -6.14
CA PHE A 340 8.37 6.50 -6.53
C PHE A 340 8.10 7.37 -5.30
N GLY A 341 8.25 8.68 -5.45
CA GLY A 341 7.79 9.69 -4.52
C GLY A 341 7.58 11.02 -5.21
N ASN A 342 6.87 11.91 -4.54
CA ASN A 342 6.70 13.31 -4.96
C ASN A 342 6.89 14.18 -3.71
N LEU A 343 8.18 14.38 -3.33
CA LEU A 343 8.58 14.95 -2.06
C LEU A 343 8.33 16.48 -2.04
N ASP A 344 7.75 17.00 -0.97
CA ASP A 344 7.27 18.38 -0.84
C ASP A 344 8.01 19.22 0.21
N GLY A 345 9.05 18.66 0.88
CA GLY A 345 9.88 19.36 1.85
C GLY A 345 9.38 19.22 3.30
N THR A 346 8.55 18.23 3.61
CA THR A 346 8.09 17.95 4.97
C THR A 346 8.93 16.86 5.66
N SER A 347 8.76 16.71 6.98
CA SER A 347 9.40 15.59 7.71
C SER A 347 8.92 14.23 7.24
N TRP A 348 7.74 14.18 6.64
CA TRP A 348 7.15 13.00 6.06
C TRP A 348 7.95 12.43 4.86
N ASP A 349 8.64 13.30 4.12
CA ASP A 349 9.46 12.90 2.98
C ASP A 349 10.54 11.89 3.33
N VAL A 350 11.25 12.11 4.47
CA VAL A 350 12.29 11.18 4.93
C VAL A 350 11.66 9.85 5.35
N THR A 351 10.52 9.90 6.03
CA THR A 351 9.77 8.70 6.43
C THR A 351 9.35 7.90 5.21
N VAL A 352 8.66 8.52 4.24
CA VAL A 352 8.24 7.86 3.00
C VAL A 352 9.44 7.31 2.23
N PHE A 353 10.49 8.10 2.06
CA PHE A 353 11.66 7.67 1.30
C PHE A 353 12.33 6.42 1.92
N THR A 354 12.59 6.42 3.22
CA THR A 354 13.19 5.27 3.90
C THR A 354 12.25 4.07 3.93
N HIS A 355 10.95 4.30 4.09
CA HIS A 355 9.89 3.29 4.02
C HIS A 355 9.91 2.56 2.67
N GLU A 356 9.83 3.31 1.56
CA GLU A 356 9.79 2.71 0.21
C GLU A 356 11.10 1.97 -0.13
N VAL A 357 12.24 2.46 0.35
CA VAL A 357 13.50 1.72 0.21
C VAL A 357 13.50 0.44 1.07
N GLY A 358 12.76 0.41 2.18
CA GLY A 358 12.56 -0.81 2.97
C GLY A 358 11.80 -1.89 2.19
N HIS A 359 10.72 -1.52 1.49
CA HIS A 359 10.04 -2.42 0.55
C HIS A 359 10.96 -2.86 -0.58
N ALA A 360 11.73 -1.92 -1.15
CA ALA A 360 12.66 -2.23 -2.23
C ALA A 360 13.75 -3.22 -1.79
N TRP A 361 14.27 -3.09 -0.57
CA TRP A 361 15.21 -4.06 -0.03
C TRP A 361 14.61 -5.46 0.13
N GLN A 362 13.40 -5.55 0.68
CA GLN A 362 12.70 -6.84 0.83
C GLN A 362 12.46 -7.49 -0.54
N SER A 363 11.97 -6.73 -1.49
CA SER A 363 11.70 -7.19 -2.84
C SER A 363 12.96 -7.68 -3.55
N TYR A 364 14.06 -6.89 -3.49
CA TYR A 364 15.35 -7.27 -4.03
C TYR A 364 15.91 -8.55 -3.37
N ALA A 365 15.82 -8.66 -2.04
CA ALA A 365 16.27 -9.84 -1.32
C ALA A 365 15.42 -11.08 -1.67
N SER A 366 14.12 -10.92 -1.84
CA SER A 366 13.23 -11.99 -2.31
C SER A 366 13.59 -12.45 -3.71
N ASP A 367 13.89 -11.51 -4.62
CA ASP A 367 14.28 -11.82 -5.99
C ASP A 367 15.57 -12.65 -6.08
N GLN A 368 16.51 -12.37 -5.21
CA GLN A 368 17.79 -13.11 -5.17
C GLN A 368 17.65 -14.52 -4.58
N ASN A 369 16.64 -14.79 -3.75
CA ASN A 369 16.54 -16.01 -2.95
C ASN A 369 15.35 -16.91 -3.30
N LEU A 370 14.37 -16.42 -4.07
CA LEU A 370 13.18 -17.17 -4.42
C LEU A 370 13.16 -17.58 -5.89
N ASP A 371 12.85 -18.86 -6.15
CA ASP A 371 12.83 -19.42 -7.50
C ASP A 371 11.66 -18.89 -8.33
N LEU A 372 10.47 -18.77 -7.69
CA LEU A 372 9.23 -18.36 -8.34
C LEU A 372 8.85 -16.92 -7.97
N THR A 373 8.37 -16.16 -8.94
CA THR A 373 7.85 -14.80 -8.72
C THR A 373 6.60 -14.79 -7.84
N LEU A 374 5.82 -15.85 -7.90
CA LEU A 374 4.67 -16.11 -7.05
C LEU A 374 4.95 -15.96 -5.54
N PHE A 375 6.18 -16.23 -5.08
CA PHE A 375 6.54 -16.12 -3.66
C PHE A 375 6.97 -14.74 -3.21
N ARG A 376 7.15 -13.77 -4.12
CA ARG A 376 7.57 -12.41 -3.76
C ARG A 376 6.47 -11.64 -3.02
N GLU A 377 5.21 -11.94 -3.30
CA GLU A 377 4.09 -11.33 -2.62
C GLU A 377 4.05 -11.75 -1.15
N MET A 378 4.20 -10.80 -0.24
CA MET A 378 4.08 -11.02 1.19
C MET A 378 2.62 -11.02 1.65
N PRO A 379 2.28 -11.69 2.78
CA PRO A 379 1.03 -11.43 3.47
C PRO A 379 0.87 -9.94 3.78
N LEU A 380 -0.33 -9.39 3.57
CA LEU A 380 -0.55 -7.94 3.72
C LEU A 380 -0.21 -7.43 5.13
N ASP A 381 -0.51 -8.22 6.17
CA ASP A 381 -0.22 -7.86 7.55
C ASP A 381 1.31 -7.88 7.88
N ALA A 382 2.15 -8.46 7.01
CA ALA A 382 3.59 -8.53 7.18
C ALA A 382 4.36 -7.59 6.22
N VAL A 383 3.71 -7.05 5.20
CA VAL A 383 4.37 -6.27 4.15
C VAL A 383 5.07 -5.03 4.68
N GLU A 384 4.56 -4.46 5.78
CA GLU A 384 5.10 -3.25 6.40
C GLU A 384 6.25 -3.51 7.40
N ILE A 385 6.61 -4.76 7.67
CA ILE A 385 7.74 -5.07 8.57
C ILE A 385 9.07 -4.52 8.02
N PRO A 386 9.45 -4.78 6.75
CA PRO A 386 10.68 -4.24 6.19
C PRO A 386 10.68 -2.71 6.10
N SER A 387 9.58 -2.11 5.66
CA SER A 387 9.45 -0.67 5.49
C SER A 387 9.51 0.06 6.83
N LYS A 388 8.73 -0.34 7.82
CA LYS A 388 8.77 0.25 9.17
C LYS A 388 10.10 0.03 9.87
N THR A 389 10.76 -1.11 9.67
CA THR A 389 12.10 -1.35 10.19
C THR A 389 13.12 -0.38 9.58
N MET A 390 13.03 -0.12 8.28
CA MET A 390 13.94 0.79 7.58
C MET A 390 13.74 2.25 8.05
N GLU A 391 12.51 2.66 8.33
CA GLU A 391 12.23 3.96 8.96
C GLU A 391 13.01 4.09 10.30
N LEU A 392 12.99 3.04 11.15
CA LEU A 392 13.70 3.04 12.44
C LEU A 392 15.23 3.04 12.27
N PHE A 393 15.76 2.42 11.23
CA PHE A 393 17.19 2.46 10.93
C PHE A 393 17.68 3.86 10.56
N SER A 394 16.81 4.80 10.22
CA SER A 394 17.16 6.21 10.01
C SER A 394 17.49 6.96 11.31
N TYR A 395 17.09 6.47 12.48
CA TYR A 395 17.26 7.18 13.75
C TYR A 395 18.72 7.54 14.08
N PRO A 396 19.70 6.65 13.99
CA PRO A 396 21.10 7.02 14.21
C PRO A 396 21.65 8.06 13.23
N PHE A 397 20.95 8.27 12.12
CA PHE A 397 21.34 9.17 11.03
C PHE A 397 20.41 10.38 10.89
N ALA A 398 19.52 10.62 11.86
CA ALA A 398 18.52 11.68 11.78
C ALA A 398 19.15 13.07 11.55
N GLU A 399 20.35 13.33 12.07
CA GLU A 399 21.07 14.57 11.86
C GLU A 399 21.55 14.77 10.41
N GLU A 400 21.80 13.70 9.65
CA GLU A 400 22.13 13.79 8.23
C GLU A 400 20.96 14.29 7.40
N PHE A 401 19.73 13.99 7.81
CA PHE A 401 18.50 14.42 7.16
C PHE A 401 17.96 15.75 7.68
N PHE A 402 18.05 15.99 9.00
CA PHE A 402 17.35 17.09 9.68
C PHE A 402 18.29 18.06 10.40
N GLY A 403 19.62 17.86 10.32
CA GLY A 403 20.59 18.70 11.03
C GLY A 403 20.30 18.73 12.54
N LYS A 404 20.17 19.92 13.09
CA LYS A 404 19.89 20.13 14.55
C LYS A 404 18.52 19.64 15.00
N ASP A 405 17.60 19.36 14.09
CA ASP A 405 16.23 18.94 14.39
C ASP A 405 16.07 17.40 14.39
N GLY A 406 17.19 16.63 14.39
CA GLY A 406 17.16 15.15 14.42
C GLY A 406 16.36 14.58 15.57
N ASP A 407 16.48 15.12 16.79
CA ASP A 407 15.69 14.69 17.95
C ASP A 407 14.20 14.97 17.80
N LYS A 408 13.82 16.09 17.16
CA LYS A 408 12.41 16.38 16.86
C LYS A 408 11.83 15.34 15.91
N PHE A 409 12.61 14.93 14.90
CA PHE A 409 12.19 13.87 13.97
C PHE A 409 11.98 12.55 14.71
N ARG A 410 12.95 12.08 15.50
CA ARG A 410 12.82 10.82 16.25
C ARG A 410 11.57 10.80 17.12
N PHE A 411 11.30 11.89 17.85
CA PHE A 411 10.10 12.00 18.66
C PHE A 411 8.83 11.97 17.83
N ALA A 412 8.79 12.76 16.75
CA ALA A 412 7.63 12.86 15.87
C ALA A 412 7.30 11.53 15.20
N HIS A 413 8.32 10.85 14.69
CA HIS A 413 8.19 9.54 14.06
C HIS A 413 7.70 8.48 15.05
N PHE A 414 8.33 8.37 16.24
CA PHE A 414 7.88 7.43 17.27
C PHE A 414 6.42 7.67 17.68
N ARG A 415 6.07 8.95 17.95
CA ARG A 415 4.68 9.30 18.26
C ARG A 415 3.72 8.90 17.15
N ASN A 416 4.08 9.16 15.89
CA ASN A 416 3.23 8.81 14.74
C ASN A 416 3.09 7.29 14.62
N ALA A 417 4.13 6.51 14.82
CA ALA A 417 4.05 5.04 14.82
C ALA A 417 3.08 4.53 15.90
N VAL A 418 3.15 5.04 17.13
CA VAL A 418 2.19 4.66 18.20
C VAL A 418 0.75 5.09 17.82
N LYS A 419 0.59 6.30 17.27
CA LYS A 419 -0.72 6.79 16.80
C LYS A 419 -1.29 5.93 15.67
N GLU A 420 -0.46 5.49 14.73
CA GLU A 420 -0.85 4.64 13.62
C GLU A 420 -1.37 3.28 14.11
N ILE A 421 -0.69 2.66 15.07
CA ILE A 421 -1.16 1.40 15.67
C ILE A 421 -2.58 1.56 16.21
N VAL A 422 -2.85 2.62 16.98
CA VAL A 422 -4.19 2.88 17.54
C VAL A 422 -5.19 3.18 16.44
N ALA A 423 -4.83 4.04 15.48
CA ALA A 423 -5.73 4.45 14.40
C ALA A 423 -6.12 3.29 13.48
N TYR A 424 -5.14 2.46 13.06
CA TYR A 424 -5.42 1.30 12.20
C TYR A 424 -6.19 0.21 12.93
N THR A 425 -5.95 0.03 14.23
CA THR A 425 -6.76 -0.86 15.07
C THR A 425 -8.20 -0.39 15.14
N SER A 426 -8.44 0.92 15.30
CA SER A 426 -9.80 1.49 15.27
C SER A 426 -10.48 1.29 13.91
N VAL A 427 -9.75 1.46 12.80
CA VAL A 427 -10.27 1.21 11.44
C VAL A 427 -10.57 -0.28 11.25
N HIS A 428 -9.72 -1.19 11.75
CA HIS A 428 -9.97 -2.63 11.69
C HIS A 428 -11.25 -3.00 12.42
N GLU A 429 -11.45 -2.49 13.64
CA GLU A 429 -12.66 -2.72 14.44
C GLU A 429 -13.92 -2.20 13.71
N LEU A 430 -13.85 -1.01 13.10
CA LEU A 430 -14.93 -0.49 12.29
C LEU A 430 -15.22 -1.37 11.06
N ASN A 431 -14.19 -1.79 10.34
CA ASN A 431 -14.34 -2.67 9.17
C ASN A 431 -14.98 -4.01 9.54
N THR A 432 -14.56 -4.62 10.66
CA THR A 432 -15.18 -5.85 11.18
C THR A 432 -16.66 -5.63 11.44
N TRP A 433 -17.01 -4.52 12.09
CA TRP A 433 -18.40 -4.18 12.35
C TRP A 433 -19.21 -3.98 11.05
N ILE A 434 -18.70 -3.22 10.09
CA ILE A 434 -19.36 -2.93 8.81
C ILE A 434 -19.69 -4.22 8.05
N TYR A 435 -18.74 -5.13 7.91
CA TYR A 435 -18.92 -6.36 7.14
C TYR A 435 -19.66 -7.48 7.90
N THR A 436 -19.86 -7.32 9.19
CA THR A 436 -20.79 -8.15 9.98
C THR A 436 -22.21 -7.53 10.07
N HIS A 437 -22.39 -6.26 9.69
CA HIS A 437 -23.66 -5.54 9.67
C HIS A 437 -23.97 -5.01 8.27
N VAL A 438 -23.88 -5.89 7.28
CA VAL A 438 -24.16 -5.53 5.87
C VAL A 438 -25.60 -4.98 5.74
N GLY A 439 -25.71 -3.80 5.13
CA GLY A 439 -26.98 -3.07 5.02
C GLY A 439 -27.17 -1.98 6.09
N ALA A 440 -26.23 -1.82 7.01
CA ALA A 440 -26.21 -0.66 7.89
C ALA A 440 -26.10 0.63 7.07
N SER A 441 -26.85 1.65 7.47
CA SER A 441 -26.80 2.98 6.88
C SER A 441 -25.48 3.70 7.22
N PHE A 442 -25.13 4.69 6.42
CA PHE A 442 -23.96 5.52 6.70
C PHE A 442 -24.02 6.21 8.07
N ASP A 443 -25.22 6.58 8.53
CA ASP A 443 -25.39 7.18 9.86
C ASP A 443 -25.09 6.17 10.97
N GLU A 444 -25.56 4.92 10.88
CA GLU A 444 -25.22 3.85 11.83
C GLU A 444 -23.72 3.53 11.82
N ILE A 445 -23.09 3.51 10.64
CA ILE A 445 -21.63 3.36 10.52
C ILE A 445 -20.88 4.49 11.22
N ASN A 446 -21.38 5.73 11.06
CA ASN A 446 -20.78 6.89 11.71
C ASN A 446 -20.98 6.89 13.23
N GLU A 447 -22.14 6.47 13.72
CA GLU A 447 -22.38 6.26 15.16
C GLU A 447 -21.40 5.23 15.72
N LYS A 448 -21.22 4.10 15.03
CA LYS A 448 -20.24 3.08 15.45
C LYS A 448 -18.81 3.60 15.45
N TRP A 449 -18.43 4.42 14.46
CA TRP A 449 -17.12 5.07 14.46
C TRP A 449 -16.91 5.95 15.69
N MET A 450 -17.93 6.74 16.06
CA MET A 450 -17.86 7.60 17.24
C MET A 450 -17.77 6.81 18.57
N GLU A 451 -18.33 5.58 18.63
CA GLU A 451 -18.17 4.69 19.79
C GLU A 451 -16.73 4.14 19.91
N ILE A 452 -16.09 3.87 18.78
CA ILE A 452 -14.72 3.32 18.75
C ILE A 452 -13.69 4.38 19.15
N GLN A 453 -13.93 5.67 18.80
CA GLN A 453 -13.02 6.79 19.08
C GLN A 453 -13.10 7.27 20.54
#